data_7f30e1821428dcfcc820b3a7be35f616
#
_entry.id   7f30e1821428dcfcc820b3a7be35f616
#
_cell.length_a   1.000
_cell.length_b   1.000
_cell.length_c   1.000
_cell.angle_alpha   90.00
_cell.angle_beta   90.00
_cell.angle_gamma   90.00
#
_symmetry.space_group_name_H-M   'P 1'
#
loop_
_entity.id
_entity.type
_entity.pdbx_description
1 polymer ?
#
loop_
_entity_poly.entity_id
_entity_poly.type
_entity_poly.pdbx_seq_one_letter_code
_entity_poly.pdbx_strand_id
1 'polypeptide(L)'
;MKIVRFRLKPEAETFYGVLDGLSIKKLSAEPYDGLHFTGDEYAADSVIFDAPCEPSKIVAVGKNYRAHADEMGEGFPPEPLLFLKPSTSVIACGEAVIYPEISHRLDYEGELAVVIGKRAPNVQKGSSAEYIFGYTCLNDVTARDIQKSDPQWTRGKGFDTFCPTGPYIETEFSPETAEITTLLNGKIVQHSPVSAMMHGIDKLICYITQCMTLLPGDIIATGTPSGIGSMQRGDTVEVRITGLGTLRNIVR
;
A
#
# COMPACT_ATOMS: atom_id res chain seq x y z
N MET A 1 -4.35 -9.87 13.29
CA MET A 1 -2.96 -10.34 13.61
C MET A 1 -1.97 -9.60 12.74
N LYS A 2 -0.88 -9.08 13.32
CA LYS A 2 0.09 -8.22 12.60
C LYS A 2 1.24 -9.04 12.04
N ILE A 3 1.33 -9.12 10.72
CA ILE A 3 2.42 -9.78 10.00
C ILE A 3 3.45 -8.73 9.59
N VAL A 4 4.72 -9.01 9.87
CA VAL A 4 5.86 -8.14 9.58
C VAL A 4 6.93 -8.89 8.79
N ARG A 5 7.75 -8.14 8.04
CA ARG A 5 9.03 -8.61 7.51
C ARG A 5 10.14 -7.83 8.19
N PHE A 6 11.24 -8.52 8.51
CA PHE A 6 12.33 -7.90 9.26
C PHE A 6 13.68 -8.58 9.01
N ARG A 7 14.74 -7.84 9.29
CA ARG A 7 16.13 -8.29 9.29
C ARG A 7 16.76 -8.03 10.65
N LEU A 8 17.72 -8.88 11.03
CA LEU A 8 18.46 -8.71 12.29
C LEU A 8 19.59 -7.66 12.19
N LYS A 9 20.05 -7.38 10.97
CA LYS A 9 21.08 -6.36 10.65
C LYS A 9 20.99 -5.98 9.17
N PRO A 10 21.58 -4.87 8.75
CA PRO A 10 21.66 -4.52 7.33
C PRO A 10 22.26 -5.66 6.50
N GLU A 11 21.76 -5.84 5.27
CA GLU A 11 22.21 -6.88 4.31
C GLU A 11 22.05 -8.34 4.79
N ALA A 12 21.34 -8.58 5.90
CA ALA A 12 20.98 -9.92 6.33
C ALA A 12 19.76 -10.43 5.57
N GLU A 13 19.54 -11.73 5.66
CA GLU A 13 18.31 -12.39 5.20
C GLU A 13 17.09 -11.77 5.85
N THR A 14 16.02 -11.59 5.07
CA THR A 14 14.73 -11.10 5.54
C THR A 14 13.85 -12.27 6.00
N PHE A 15 13.19 -12.10 7.13
CA PHE A 15 12.31 -13.07 7.74
C PHE A 15 10.89 -12.52 7.85
N TYR A 16 9.90 -13.40 7.85
CA TYR A 16 8.55 -13.08 8.27
C TYR A 16 8.37 -13.35 9.77
N GLY A 17 7.46 -12.63 10.40
CA GLY A 17 7.09 -12.83 11.80
C GLY A 17 5.71 -12.27 12.14
N VAL A 18 5.21 -12.70 13.29
CA VAL A 18 4.00 -12.15 13.91
C VAL A 18 4.42 -11.17 14.98
N LEU A 19 4.02 -9.92 14.83
CA LEU A 19 4.24 -8.87 15.83
C LEU A 19 3.12 -8.93 16.89
N ASP A 20 3.52 -9.19 18.13
CA ASP A 20 2.64 -9.25 19.31
C ASP A 20 3.19 -8.28 20.39
N GLY A 21 2.54 -7.14 20.53
CA GLY A 21 3.05 -6.05 21.37
C GLY A 21 4.42 -5.55 20.89
N LEU A 22 5.47 -5.79 21.68
CA LEU A 22 6.86 -5.44 21.36
C LEU A 22 7.71 -6.67 21.02
N SER A 23 7.11 -7.85 20.85
CA SER A 23 7.80 -9.08 20.48
C SER A 23 7.41 -9.54 19.07
N ILE A 24 8.36 -10.09 18.34
CA ILE A 24 8.17 -10.67 17.02
C ILE A 24 8.46 -12.17 17.12
N LYS A 25 7.44 -12.98 16.85
CA LYS A 25 7.56 -14.44 16.75
C LYS A 25 7.92 -14.79 15.30
N LYS A 26 9.14 -15.29 15.08
CA LYS A 26 9.65 -15.59 13.74
C LYS A 26 8.91 -16.75 13.09
N LEU A 27 8.64 -16.61 11.82
CA LEU A 27 8.10 -17.67 10.95
C LEU A 27 9.23 -18.35 10.18
N SER A 28 9.07 -19.64 9.88
CA SER A 28 10.03 -20.43 9.10
C SER A 28 9.90 -20.24 7.58
N ALA A 29 8.77 -19.65 7.12
CA ALA A 29 8.47 -19.41 5.72
C ALA A 29 7.52 -18.22 5.56
N GLU A 30 7.19 -17.88 4.33
CA GLU A 30 6.13 -16.92 4.02
C GLU A 30 4.79 -17.33 4.64
N PRO A 31 3.96 -16.36 5.09
CA PRO A 31 2.77 -16.64 5.90
C PRO A 31 1.54 -17.10 5.10
N TYR A 32 1.63 -17.18 3.77
CA TYR A 32 0.46 -17.37 2.90
C TYR A 32 -0.10 -18.79 2.90
N ASP A 33 0.72 -19.81 3.24
CA ASP A 33 0.32 -21.21 3.36
C ASP A 33 0.14 -21.67 4.83
N GLY A 34 0.00 -20.69 5.75
CA GLY A 34 -0.14 -20.92 7.17
C GLY A 34 1.03 -20.37 7.98
N LEU A 35 0.83 -20.25 9.30
CA LEU A 35 1.83 -19.71 10.21
C LEU A 35 2.63 -20.84 10.86
N HIS A 36 3.88 -21.01 10.42
CA HIS A 36 4.81 -22.02 10.97
C HIS A 36 5.90 -21.31 11.76
N PHE A 37 5.82 -21.36 13.09
CA PHE A 37 6.77 -20.69 13.98
C PHE A 37 8.08 -21.49 14.14
N THR A 38 9.22 -20.78 14.16
CA THR A 38 10.53 -21.39 14.45
C THR A 38 10.76 -21.63 15.93
N GLY A 39 10.08 -20.90 16.78
CA GLY A 39 10.33 -20.80 18.22
C GLY A 39 11.23 -19.64 18.61
N ASP A 40 11.86 -18.95 17.64
CA ASP A 40 12.65 -17.76 17.90
C ASP A 40 11.76 -16.54 18.11
N GLU A 41 12.14 -15.69 19.08
CA GLU A 41 11.49 -14.41 19.35
C GLU A 41 12.52 -13.28 19.39
N TYR A 42 12.11 -12.09 18.90
CA TYR A 42 12.95 -10.89 18.84
C TYR A 42 12.18 -9.67 19.37
N ALA A 43 12.87 -8.78 20.07
CA ALA A 43 12.29 -7.49 20.43
C ALA A 43 12.12 -6.61 19.17
N ALA A 44 10.99 -5.93 19.05
CA ALA A 44 10.68 -5.11 17.86
C ALA A 44 11.67 -3.96 17.64
N ASP A 45 12.29 -3.45 18.71
CA ASP A 45 13.32 -2.40 18.66
C ASP A 45 14.72 -2.92 18.33
N SER A 46 14.92 -4.24 18.29
CA SER A 46 16.20 -4.89 17.97
C SER A 46 16.34 -5.31 16.51
N VAL A 47 15.32 -5.08 15.67
CA VAL A 47 15.28 -5.49 14.27
C VAL A 47 15.12 -4.29 13.34
N ILE A 48 15.38 -4.52 12.06
CA ILE A 48 15.09 -3.58 10.97
C ILE A 48 13.85 -4.10 10.25
N PHE A 49 12.78 -3.31 10.23
CA PHE A 49 11.57 -3.66 9.49
C PHE A 49 11.75 -3.39 8.00
N ASP A 50 11.33 -4.34 7.18
CA ASP A 50 11.18 -4.21 5.73
C ASP A 50 9.70 -3.95 5.36
N ALA A 51 9.42 -3.65 4.10
CA ALA A 51 8.05 -3.64 3.61
C ALA A 51 7.38 -4.99 3.91
N PRO A 52 6.13 -5.02 4.38
CA PRO A 52 5.55 -6.22 5.01
C PRO A 52 5.26 -7.37 4.03
N CYS A 53 5.37 -7.13 2.73
CA CYS A 53 5.32 -8.14 1.67
C CYS A 53 6.24 -7.78 0.51
N GLU A 54 6.46 -8.72 -0.39
CA GLU A 54 7.30 -8.60 -1.58
C GLU A 54 6.46 -8.93 -2.82
N PRO A 55 5.71 -7.94 -3.34
CA PRO A 55 4.76 -8.20 -4.41
C PRO A 55 5.47 -8.50 -5.74
N SER A 56 4.92 -9.40 -6.55
CA SER A 56 5.32 -9.56 -7.94
C SER A 56 4.89 -8.34 -8.77
N LYS A 57 3.78 -7.72 -8.37
CA LYS A 57 3.22 -6.49 -8.95
C LYS A 57 2.33 -5.77 -7.94
N ILE A 58 2.19 -4.46 -8.16
CA ILE A 58 1.18 -3.63 -7.48
C ILE A 58 0.18 -3.18 -8.53
N VAL A 59 -1.08 -3.58 -8.37
CA VAL A 59 -2.19 -3.11 -9.21
C VAL A 59 -2.84 -1.94 -8.49
N ALA A 60 -2.79 -0.77 -9.08
CA ALA A 60 -3.32 0.45 -8.50
C ALA A 60 -4.59 0.92 -9.24
N VAL A 61 -5.47 1.59 -8.49
CA VAL A 61 -6.78 2.02 -8.97
C VAL A 61 -6.88 3.54 -8.93
N GLY A 62 -6.92 4.15 -10.10
CA GLY A 62 -7.09 5.60 -10.23
C GLY A 62 -8.52 6.06 -10.01
N LYS A 63 -8.68 7.24 -9.38
CA LYS A 63 -9.98 7.96 -9.25
C LYS A 63 -11.10 7.14 -8.59
N ASN A 64 -10.77 6.39 -7.56
CA ASN A 64 -11.74 5.52 -6.88
C ASN A 64 -12.51 6.20 -5.74
N TYR A 65 -12.32 7.50 -5.53
CA TYR A 65 -13.11 8.35 -4.64
C TYR A 65 -13.72 9.50 -5.43
N ARG A 66 -15.02 9.73 -5.31
CA ARG A 66 -15.72 10.76 -6.08
C ARG A 66 -15.11 12.14 -5.88
N ALA A 67 -14.91 12.55 -4.63
CA ALA A 67 -14.33 13.84 -4.31
C ALA A 67 -12.92 14.03 -4.92
N HIS A 68 -12.13 12.96 -5.04
CA HIS A 68 -10.83 13.02 -5.71
C HIS A 68 -10.97 13.14 -7.24
N ALA A 69 -11.92 12.41 -7.86
CA ALA A 69 -12.19 12.55 -9.30
C ALA A 69 -12.63 13.98 -9.65
N ASP A 70 -13.49 14.57 -8.82
CA ASP A 70 -13.96 15.95 -8.97
C ASP A 70 -12.80 16.97 -8.79
N GLU A 71 -11.89 16.75 -7.82
CA GLU A 71 -10.68 17.56 -7.58
C GLU A 71 -9.74 17.56 -8.81
N MET A 72 -9.65 16.43 -9.49
CA MET A 72 -8.83 16.30 -10.72
C MET A 72 -9.49 16.93 -11.95
N GLY A 73 -10.74 17.40 -11.86
CA GLY A 73 -11.48 17.98 -12.98
C GLY A 73 -11.85 16.98 -14.07
N GLU A 74 -11.82 15.70 -13.75
CA GLU A 74 -12.11 14.60 -14.66
C GLU A 74 -13.29 13.80 -14.16
N GLY A 75 -14.15 13.36 -15.07
CA GLY A 75 -15.31 12.56 -14.74
C GLY A 75 -14.95 11.23 -14.06
N PHE A 76 -15.90 10.69 -13.32
CA PHE A 76 -15.77 9.39 -12.68
C PHE A 76 -15.80 8.25 -13.71
N PRO A 77 -14.81 7.32 -13.70
CA PRO A 77 -14.81 6.19 -14.59
C PRO A 77 -15.88 5.16 -14.17
N PRO A 78 -16.73 4.67 -15.11
CA PRO A 78 -17.78 3.70 -14.79
C PRO A 78 -17.21 2.34 -14.36
N GLU A 79 -16.00 2.02 -14.79
CA GLU A 79 -15.25 0.81 -14.41
C GLU A 79 -13.91 1.20 -13.79
N PRO A 80 -13.30 0.31 -12.96
CA PRO A 80 -12.01 0.59 -12.33
C PRO A 80 -10.93 0.98 -13.35
N LEU A 81 -10.30 2.13 -13.16
CA LEU A 81 -9.16 2.57 -13.95
C LEU A 81 -7.87 1.98 -13.36
N LEU A 82 -7.31 0.99 -14.03
CA LEU A 82 -6.15 0.25 -13.52
C LEU A 82 -4.83 0.77 -14.10
N PHE A 83 -3.81 0.77 -13.26
CA PHE A 83 -2.42 0.91 -13.68
C PHE A 83 -1.52 0.05 -12.80
N LEU A 84 -0.26 -0.12 -13.20
CA LEU A 84 0.71 -0.92 -12.44
C LEU A 84 1.80 -0.02 -11.88
N LYS A 85 2.24 -0.34 -10.66
CA LYS A 85 3.52 0.12 -10.12
C LYS A 85 4.48 -1.06 -10.07
N PRO A 86 5.77 -0.87 -10.42
CA PRO A 86 6.76 -1.94 -10.36
C PRO A 86 7.05 -2.36 -8.92
N SER A 87 7.42 -3.61 -8.70
CA SER A 87 7.81 -4.12 -7.38
C SER A 87 9.00 -3.35 -6.79
N THR A 88 9.91 -2.84 -7.63
CA THR A 88 11.06 -2.01 -7.20
C THR A 88 10.66 -0.65 -6.61
N SER A 89 9.42 -0.21 -6.79
CA SER A 89 8.93 1.02 -6.17
C SER A 89 8.60 0.88 -4.68
N VAL A 90 8.50 -0.35 -4.16
CA VAL A 90 8.11 -0.62 -2.77
C VAL A 90 9.24 -0.28 -1.81
N ILE A 91 8.89 0.47 -0.77
CA ILE A 91 9.76 0.76 0.38
C ILE A 91 9.02 0.58 1.70
N ALA A 92 9.78 0.34 2.76
CA ALA A 92 9.25 0.16 4.12
C ALA A 92 8.84 1.48 4.79
N CYS A 93 8.10 1.35 5.88
CA CYS A 93 7.89 2.42 6.85
C CYS A 93 9.25 2.89 7.41
N GLY A 94 9.49 4.20 7.38
CA GLY A 94 10.74 4.81 7.85
C GLY A 94 11.79 5.01 6.76
N GLU A 95 11.71 4.33 5.63
CA GLU A 95 12.59 4.57 4.48
C GLU A 95 12.26 5.89 3.76
N ALA A 96 13.20 6.37 2.96
CA ALA A 96 13.06 7.65 2.30
C ALA A 96 12.40 7.53 0.93
N VAL A 97 11.42 8.38 0.66
CA VAL A 97 10.93 8.65 -0.71
C VAL A 97 11.95 9.56 -1.39
N ILE A 98 12.50 9.12 -2.51
CA ILE A 98 13.49 9.91 -3.25
C ILE A 98 12.79 10.81 -4.27
N TYR A 99 13.00 12.13 -4.11
CA TYR A 99 12.47 13.11 -5.05
C TYR A 99 13.27 13.08 -6.36
N PRO A 100 12.69 12.66 -7.50
CA PRO A 100 13.43 12.57 -8.76
C PRO A 100 13.86 13.96 -9.27
N GLU A 101 15.09 14.07 -9.78
CA GLU A 101 15.59 15.33 -10.34
C GLU A 101 14.81 15.80 -11.57
N ILE A 102 14.22 14.88 -12.32
CA ILE A 102 13.47 15.17 -13.55
C ILE A 102 12.01 15.55 -13.31
N SER A 103 11.53 15.50 -12.06
CA SER A 103 10.17 15.93 -11.68
C SER A 103 10.22 17.26 -10.93
N HIS A 104 9.22 18.09 -11.18
CA HIS A 104 9.06 19.38 -10.50
C HIS A 104 7.88 19.37 -9.52
N ARG A 105 7.16 18.25 -9.43
CA ARG A 105 6.01 18.11 -8.53
C ARG A 105 5.81 16.67 -8.09
N LEU A 106 6.09 16.40 -6.83
CA LEU A 106 5.89 15.11 -6.17
C LEU A 106 4.69 15.20 -5.24
N ASP A 107 3.64 14.43 -5.50
CA ASP A 107 2.41 14.42 -4.69
C ASP A 107 2.33 13.14 -3.84
N TYR A 108 1.71 13.27 -2.64
CA TYR A 108 1.28 12.13 -1.80
C TYR A 108 -0.13 11.70 -2.21
N GLU A 109 -0.41 10.41 -2.06
CA GLU A 109 -1.71 9.79 -2.22
C GLU A 109 -1.84 8.64 -1.20
N GLY A 110 -2.42 8.93 -0.03
CA GLY A 110 -2.66 7.92 1.02
C GLY A 110 -3.77 6.95 0.61
N GLU A 111 -3.51 5.65 0.76
CA GLU A 111 -4.40 4.59 0.29
C GLU A 111 -4.50 3.42 1.28
N LEU A 112 -5.64 2.74 1.27
CA LEU A 112 -5.75 1.38 1.76
C LEU A 112 -5.11 0.43 0.73
N ALA A 113 -4.29 -0.50 1.18
CA ALA A 113 -3.75 -1.57 0.37
C ALA A 113 -4.33 -2.93 0.79
N VAL A 114 -4.76 -3.72 -0.19
CA VAL A 114 -5.16 -5.12 -0.01
C VAL A 114 -3.99 -6.00 -0.40
N VAL A 115 -3.61 -6.93 0.47
CA VAL A 115 -2.56 -7.93 0.21
C VAL A 115 -3.22 -9.27 -0.11
N ILE A 116 -2.84 -9.87 -1.22
CA ILE A 116 -3.38 -11.14 -1.70
C ILE A 116 -2.72 -12.32 -0.97
N GLY A 117 -3.52 -13.30 -0.57
CA GLY A 117 -3.05 -14.49 0.17
C GLY A 117 -3.00 -15.77 -0.65
N LYS A 118 -3.76 -15.83 -1.75
CA LYS A 118 -3.83 -17.02 -2.59
C LYS A 118 -3.78 -16.66 -4.07
N ARG A 119 -3.28 -17.58 -4.89
CA ARG A 119 -3.34 -17.41 -6.35
C ARG A 119 -4.79 -17.22 -6.81
N ALA A 120 -5.10 -16.07 -7.39
CA ALA A 120 -6.44 -15.59 -7.70
C ALA A 120 -6.62 -15.33 -9.21
N PRO A 121 -6.96 -16.36 -10.02
CA PRO A 121 -7.38 -16.18 -11.39
C PRO A 121 -8.91 -16.05 -11.45
N ASN A 122 -9.45 -15.09 -12.21
CA ASN A 122 -10.87 -14.96 -12.53
C ASN A 122 -11.84 -15.17 -11.34
N VAL A 123 -11.61 -14.39 -10.27
CA VAL A 123 -12.37 -14.48 -9.01
C VAL A 123 -13.83 -14.07 -9.25
N GLN A 124 -14.75 -14.89 -8.75
CA GLN A 124 -16.19 -14.64 -8.89
C GLN A 124 -16.67 -13.63 -7.83
N LYS A 125 -17.69 -12.86 -8.19
CA LYS A 125 -18.30 -11.88 -7.28
C LYS A 125 -18.76 -12.55 -5.98
N GLY A 126 -18.40 -11.93 -4.85
CA GLY A 126 -18.72 -12.42 -3.51
C GLY A 126 -17.74 -13.46 -2.95
N SER A 127 -16.71 -13.86 -3.71
CA SER A 127 -15.67 -14.81 -3.25
C SER A 127 -14.33 -14.16 -2.97
N SER A 128 -14.21 -12.84 -3.12
CA SER A 128 -12.92 -12.15 -3.02
C SER A 128 -12.27 -12.27 -1.64
N ALA A 129 -13.05 -12.34 -0.57
CA ALA A 129 -12.55 -12.47 0.81
C ALA A 129 -11.65 -13.71 1.01
N GLU A 130 -11.87 -14.79 0.26
CA GLU A 130 -11.07 -16.01 0.34
C GLU A 130 -9.63 -15.83 -0.17
N TYR A 131 -9.38 -14.78 -0.96
CA TYR A 131 -8.10 -14.47 -1.59
C TYR A 131 -7.33 -13.37 -0.89
N ILE A 132 -7.95 -12.67 0.07
CA ILE A 132 -7.33 -11.59 0.83
C ILE A 132 -6.54 -12.19 1.99
N PHE A 133 -5.25 -11.85 2.09
CA PHE A 133 -4.42 -12.17 3.24
C PHE A 133 -4.61 -11.17 4.38
N GLY A 134 -4.69 -9.89 4.02
CA GLY A 134 -4.86 -8.80 4.96
C GLY A 134 -4.73 -7.44 4.30
N TYR A 135 -4.52 -6.43 5.12
CA TYR A 135 -4.54 -5.03 4.71
C TYR A 135 -3.37 -4.26 5.32
N THR A 136 -2.96 -3.20 4.64
CA THR A 136 -1.91 -2.31 5.12
C THR A 136 -2.11 -0.89 4.61
N CYS A 137 -1.35 0.09 5.12
CA CYS A 137 -1.31 1.43 4.56
C CYS A 137 -0.35 1.47 3.36
N LEU A 138 -0.66 2.35 2.39
CA LEU A 138 0.16 2.59 1.22
C LEU A 138 0.13 4.08 0.88
N ASN A 139 1.23 4.59 0.30
CA ASN A 139 1.28 5.91 -0.30
C ASN A 139 1.61 5.74 -1.79
N ASP A 140 0.64 6.04 -2.68
CA ASP A 140 0.85 6.00 -4.13
C ASP A 140 1.54 7.30 -4.61
N VAL A 141 2.82 7.44 -4.25
CA VAL A 141 3.62 8.62 -4.59
C VAL A 141 3.64 8.85 -6.09
N THR A 142 3.46 10.13 -6.49
CA THR A 142 3.20 10.51 -7.88
C THR A 142 4.07 11.69 -8.30
N ALA A 143 4.88 11.54 -9.34
CA ALA A 143 5.47 12.66 -10.08
C ALA A 143 4.38 13.26 -10.99
N ARG A 144 3.67 14.24 -10.47
CA ARG A 144 2.40 14.72 -11.03
C ARG A 144 2.54 15.41 -12.38
N ASP A 145 3.63 16.12 -12.59
CA ASP A 145 3.97 16.76 -13.85
C ASP A 145 4.21 15.72 -14.96
N ILE A 146 4.95 14.64 -14.64
CA ILE A 146 5.21 13.53 -15.56
C ILE A 146 3.92 12.75 -15.83
N GLN A 147 3.14 12.45 -14.79
CA GLN A 147 1.84 11.77 -14.94
C GLN A 147 0.89 12.51 -15.89
N LYS A 148 0.90 13.86 -15.84
CA LYS A 148 0.05 14.69 -16.70
C LYS A 148 0.59 14.83 -18.14
N SER A 149 1.90 14.76 -18.33
CA SER A 149 2.53 14.90 -19.64
C SER A 149 2.53 13.60 -20.44
N ASP A 150 2.62 12.47 -19.76
CA ASP A 150 2.69 11.16 -20.41
C ASP A 150 1.29 10.60 -20.70
N PRO A 151 1.08 9.94 -21.84
CA PRO A 151 -0.20 9.28 -22.14
C PRO A 151 -0.48 8.06 -21.26
N GLN A 152 0.56 7.48 -20.63
CA GLN A 152 0.48 6.37 -19.69
C GLN A 152 1.15 6.75 -18.38
N TRP A 153 0.55 6.35 -17.24
CA TRP A 153 1.00 6.78 -15.91
C TRP A 153 2.27 6.10 -15.39
N THR A 154 2.77 5.09 -16.12
CA THR A 154 3.90 4.24 -15.67
C THR A 154 5.09 5.03 -15.14
N ARG A 155 5.58 6.06 -15.87
CA ARG A 155 6.72 6.87 -15.40
C ARG A 155 6.36 7.72 -14.20
N GLY A 156 5.20 8.38 -14.21
CA GLY A 156 4.76 9.25 -13.12
C GLY A 156 4.50 8.51 -11.80
N LYS A 157 4.22 7.21 -11.87
CA LYS A 157 3.83 6.35 -10.73
C LYS A 157 4.88 5.29 -10.37
N GLY A 158 5.85 5.03 -11.22
CA GLY A 158 6.71 3.84 -11.15
C GLY A 158 8.17 4.09 -10.79
N PHE A 159 8.56 5.26 -10.32
CA PHE A 159 9.92 5.46 -9.82
C PHE A 159 10.20 4.54 -8.62
N ASP A 160 11.45 4.15 -8.45
CA ASP A 160 11.90 3.53 -7.20
C ASP A 160 11.48 4.41 -6.01
N THR A 161 11.10 3.78 -4.90
CA THR A 161 10.60 4.42 -3.67
C THR A 161 9.19 5.03 -3.73
N PHE A 162 8.46 4.91 -4.85
CA PHE A 162 7.15 5.54 -5.02
C PHE A 162 5.97 4.72 -4.48
N CYS A 163 6.24 3.62 -3.78
CA CYS A 163 5.21 2.79 -3.15
C CYS A 163 5.56 2.45 -1.69
N PRO A 164 5.68 3.46 -0.80
CA PRO A 164 5.77 3.18 0.63
C PRO A 164 4.60 2.29 1.07
N THR A 165 4.90 1.19 1.79
CA THR A 165 3.92 0.18 2.19
C THR A 165 4.23 -0.31 3.61
N GLY A 166 3.22 -0.37 4.47
CA GLY A 166 3.38 -0.82 5.86
C GLY A 166 2.52 -0.07 6.85
N PRO A 167 2.83 -0.13 8.16
CA PRO A 167 4.02 -0.73 8.79
C PRO A 167 3.97 -2.26 8.91
N TYR A 168 2.82 -2.88 8.82
CA TYR A 168 2.57 -4.32 8.90
C TYR A 168 1.33 -4.68 8.07
N ILE A 169 1.08 -5.97 7.84
CA ILE A 169 -0.19 -6.45 7.32
C ILE A 169 -1.05 -6.86 8.52
N GLU A 170 -2.27 -6.32 8.60
CA GLU A 170 -3.27 -6.76 9.57
C GLU A 170 -4.23 -7.75 8.92
N THR A 171 -4.27 -8.99 9.43
CA THR A 171 -5.11 -10.05 8.87
C THR A 171 -6.53 -10.06 9.40
N GLU A 172 -6.77 -9.41 10.55
CA GLU A 172 -8.07 -9.31 11.22
C GLU A 172 -8.59 -7.87 11.15
N PHE A 173 -8.81 -7.37 9.93
CA PHE A 173 -9.21 -5.99 9.68
C PHE A 173 -10.54 -5.92 8.95
N SER A 174 -11.38 -4.97 9.35
CA SER A 174 -12.68 -4.67 8.70
C SER A 174 -12.61 -3.28 8.08
N PRO A 175 -12.56 -3.19 6.74
CA PRO A 175 -12.44 -1.91 6.05
C PRO A 175 -13.68 -1.03 6.12
N GLU A 176 -14.85 -1.58 6.44
CA GLU A 176 -16.16 -0.90 6.37
C GLU A 176 -16.28 0.28 7.34
N THR A 177 -15.61 0.20 8.49
CA THR A 177 -15.64 1.23 9.53
C THR A 177 -14.34 2.03 9.64
N ALA A 178 -13.37 1.74 8.78
CA ALA A 178 -12.07 2.37 8.82
C ALA A 178 -12.08 3.76 8.18
N GLU A 179 -11.23 4.62 8.71
CA GLU A 179 -10.95 5.95 8.15
C GLU A 179 -9.49 6.03 7.72
N ILE A 180 -9.26 6.65 6.58
CA ILE A 180 -7.93 7.00 6.09
C ILE A 180 -7.65 8.47 6.34
N THR A 181 -6.48 8.76 6.88
CA THR A 181 -5.99 10.12 7.15
C THR A 181 -4.56 10.23 6.67
N THR A 182 -4.28 11.20 5.80
CA THR A 182 -2.90 11.54 5.42
C THR A 182 -2.49 12.83 6.11
N LEU A 183 -1.26 12.84 6.66
CA LEU A 183 -0.68 14.03 7.27
C LEU A 183 0.61 14.40 6.54
N LEU A 184 0.80 15.69 6.30
CA LEU A 184 2.06 16.27 5.83
C LEU A 184 2.61 17.18 6.93
N ASN A 185 3.80 16.86 7.44
CA ASN A 185 4.44 17.59 8.55
C ASN A 185 3.50 17.76 9.77
N GLY A 186 2.74 16.71 10.10
CA GLY A 186 1.80 16.67 11.22
C GLY A 186 0.46 17.37 10.97
N LYS A 187 0.23 17.98 9.81
CA LYS A 187 -1.06 18.59 9.44
C LYS A 187 -1.89 17.61 8.61
N ILE A 188 -3.15 17.42 8.96
CA ILE A 188 -4.09 16.60 8.18
C ILE A 188 -4.32 17.28 6.82
N VAL A 189 -4.10 16.53 5.75
CA VAL A 189 -4.25 16.97 4.36
C VAL A 189 -5.24 16.12 3.57
N GLN A 190 -5.45 14.84 3.96
CA GLN A 190 -6.53 14.00 3.45
C GLN A 190 -7.25 13.36 4.63
N HIS A 191 -8.57 13.22 4.54
CA HIS A 191 -9.38 12.47 5.50
C HIS A 191 -10.66 11.98 4.84
N SER A 192 -10.95 10.67 4.94
CA SER A 192 -12.16 10.07 4.36
C SER A 192 -12.43 8.70 4.99
N PRO A 193 -13.70 8.29 5.11
CA PRO A 193 -14.00 6.89 5.37
C PRO A 193 -13.57 6.03 4.17
N VAL A 194 -13.03 4.83 4.46
CA VAL A 194 -12.67 3.84 3.43
C VAL A 194 -13.89 3.42 2.62
N SER A 195 -15.05 3.36 3.26
CA SER A 195 -16.34 3.04 2.61
C SER A 195 -16.81 4.05 1.56
N ALA A 196 -16.16 5.22 1.43
CA ALA A 196 -16.43 6.20 0.36
C ALA A 196 -15.81 5.81 -1.00
N MET A 197 -15.08 4.69 -1.08
CA MET A 197 -14.64 4.12 -2.35
C MET A 197 -15.84 3.82 -3.25
N MET A 198 -15.73 4.17 -4.52
CA MET A 198 -16.79 3.96 -5.52
C MET A 198 -16.81 2.54 -6.06
N HIS A 199 -15.64 1.94 -6.23
CA HIS A 199 -15.48 0.53 -6.53
C HIS A 199 -14.92 -0.15 -5.28
N GLY A 200 -15.77 -0.91 -4.58
CA GLY A 200 -15.38 -1.66 -3.39
C GLY A 200 -14.42 -2.81 -3.69
N ILE A 201 -13.78 -3.33 -2.66
CA ILE A 201 -12.70 -4.34 -2.75
C ILE A 201 -13.12 -5.58 -3.54
N ASP A 202 -14.33 -6.11 -3.31
CA ASP A 202 -14.84 -7.28 -4.06
C ASP A 202 -14.89 -7.00 -5.57
N LYS A 203 -15.44 -5.83 -5.98
CA LYS A 203 -15.45 -5.43 -7.39
C LYS A 203 -14.05 -5.28 -7.97
N LEU A 204 -13.11 -4.69 -7.20
CA LEU A 204 -11.74 -4.52 -7.65
C LEU A 204 -11.05 -5.85 -7.91
N ILE A 205 -11.11 -6.80 -6.97
CA ILE A 205 -10.50 -8.12 -7.11
C ILE A 205 -11.12 -8.87 -8.30
N CYS A 206 -12.45 -8.90 -8.40
CA CYS A 206 -13.13 -9.54 -9.53
C CYS A 206 -12.72 -8.93 -10.87
N TYR A 207 -12.68 -7.61 -10.96
CA TYR A 207 -12.34 -6.89 -12.19
C TYR A 207 -10.88 -7.11 -12.62
N ILE A 208 -9.95 -6.98 -11.69
CA ILE A 208 -8.52 -7.20 -11.93
C ILE A 208 -8.27 -8.65 -12.39
N THR A 209 -8.88 -9.61 -11.72
CA THR A 209 -8.62 -11.03 -12.00
C THR A 209 -9.24 -11.55 -13.29
N GLN A 210 -10.11 -10.77 -13.97
CA GLN A 210 -10.56 -11.06 -15.34
C GLN A 210 -9.43 -10.89 -16.37
N CYS A 211 -8.46 -9.99 -16.10
CA CYS A 211 -7.39 -9.73 -17.06
C CYS A 211 -6.01 -10.22 -16.60
N MET A 212 -5.76 -10.38 -15.30
CA MET A 212 -4.48 -10.86 -14.79
C MET A 212 -4.63 -11.66 -13.50
N THR A 213 -3.88 -12.75 -13.37
CA THR A 213 -3.84 -13.52 -12.12
C THR A 213 -3.09 -12.73 -11.04
N LEU A 214 -3.69 -12.60 -9.86
CA LEU A 214 -3.00 -12.13 -8.67
C LEU A 214 -2.31 -13.30 -7.95
N LEU A 215 -1.17 -13.06 -7.34
CA LEU A 215 -0.35 -14.04 -6.61
C LEU A 215 -0.28 -13.67 -5.13
N PRO A 216 0.03 -14.63 -4.23
CA PRO A 216 0.30 -14.31 -2.83
C PRO A 216 1.35 -13.21 -2.71
N GLY A 217 1.10 -12.24 -1.83
CA GLY A 217 1.94 -11.06 -1.65
C GLY A 217 1.69 -9.91 -2.63
N ASP A 218 0.96 -10.10 -3.74
CA ASP A 218 0.58 -9.00 -4.63
C ASP A 218 -0.29 -7.98 -3.89
N ILE A 219 -0.16 -6.72 -4.28
CA ILE A 219 -0.85 -5.59 -3.65
C ILE A 219 -1.88 -5.00 -4.62
N ILE A 220 -3.06 -4.68 -4.08
CA ILE A 220 -4.01 -3.77 -4.73
C ILE A 220 -4.02 -2.47 -3.95
N ALA A 221 -3.57 -1.37 -4.57
CA ALA A 221 -3.72 -0.01 -4.06
C ALA A 221 -5.10 0.50 -4.48
N THR A 222 -5.97 0.79 -3.50
CA THR A 222 -7.43 0.91 -3.75
C THR A 222 -7.89 2.29 -4.18
N GLY A 223 -6.97 3.24 -4.32
CA GLY A 223 -7.25 4.64 -4.64
C GLY A 223 -7.20 5.55 -3.42
N THR A 224 -6.97 6.82 -3.68
CA THR A 224 -6.81 7.88 -2.68
C THR A 224 -8.02 8.80 -2.61
N PRO A 225 -8.39 9.33 -1.43
CA PRO A 225 -9.39 10.38 -1.30
C PRO A 225 -8.87 11.75 -1.80
N SER A 226 -9.75 12.76 -1.83
CA SER A 226 -9.39 14.15 -2.13
C SER A 226 -8.40 14.72 -1.10
N GLY A 227 -7.74 15.83 -1.48
CA GLY A 227 -6.72 16.50 -0.68
C GLY A 227 -5.30 16.11 -1.06
N ILE A 228 -5.09 15.58 -2.26
CA ILE A 228 -3.74 15.33 -2.79
C ILE A 228 -2.95 16.65 -2.85
N GLY A 229 -1.64 16.58 -2.64
CA GLY A 229 -0.82 17.79 -2.64
C GLY A 229 0.66 17.48 -2.72
N SER A 230 1.44 18.55 -2.98
CA SER A 230 2.87 18.42 -3.22
C SER A 230 3.67 18.26 -1.92
N MET A 231 4.69 17.42 -2.00
CA MET A 231 5.75 17.27 -1.02
C MET A 231 7.02 17.94 -1.49
N GLN A 232 7.86 18.35 -0.53
CA GLN A 232 9.20 18.89 -0.76
C GLN A 232 10.25 18.02 -0.05
N ARG A 233 11.52 18.12 -0.46
CA ARG A 233 12.62 17.49 0.28
C ARG A 233 12.64 17.96 1.73
N GLY A 234 12.72 17.04 2.66
CA GLY A 234 12.65 17.26 4.11
C GLY A 234 11.26 17.08 4.71
N ASP A 235 10.21 17.02 3.89
CA ASP A 235 8.85 16.77 4.38
C ASP A 235 8.71 15.35 4.94
N THR A 236 7.85 15.23 5.94
CA THR A 236 7.41 13.95 6.49
C THR A 236 5.95 13.73 6.11
N VAL A 237 5.67 12.61 5.45
CA VAL A 237 4.32 12.18 5.11
C VAL A 237 3.94 10.96 5.95
N GLU A 238 2.71 10.97 6.47
CA GLU A 238 2.15 9.86 7.23
C GLU A 238 0.79 9.47 6.64
N VAL A 239 0.60 8.17 6.39
CA VAL A 239 -0.70 7.58 6.07
C VAL A 239 -1.16 6.77 7.28
N ARG A 240 -2.29 7.15 7.85
CA ARG A 240 -2.90 6.49 9.02
C ARG A 240 -4.23 5.89 8.61
N ILE A 241 -4.44 4.63 8.93
CA ILE A 241 -5.73 3.99 8.76
C ILE A 241 -6.13 3.38 10.10
N THR A 242 -7.37 3.65 10.52
CA THR A 242 -7.89 3.13 11.78
C THR A 242 -7.75 1.60 11.82
N GLY A 243 -7.02 1.08 12.80
CA GLY A 243 -6.75 -0.36 12.94
C GLY A 243 -5.49 -0.87 12.22
N LEU A 244 -4.91 -0.11 11.28
CA LEU A 244 -3.71 -0.53 10.53
C LEU A 244 -2.41 0.19 10.96
N GLY A 245 -2.50 1.16 11.87
CA GLY A 245 -1.33 1.90 12.33
C GLY A 245 -0.98 3.10 11.45
N THR A 246 0.31 3.42 11.39
CA THR A 246 0.84 4.60 10.68
C THR A 246 2.02 4.23 9.83
N LEU A 247 1.90 4.42 8.54
CA LEU A 247 3.01 4.41 7.58
C LEU A 247 3.61 5.81 7.54
N ARG A 248 4.91 5.93 7.83
CA ARG A 248 5.60 7.21 7.88
C ARG A 248 6.87 7.17 7.06
N ASN A 249 7.06 8.16 6.19
CA ASN A 249 8.25 8.28 5.34
C ASN A 249 8.70 9.73 5.26
N ILE A 250 9.99 9.95 5.03
CA ILE A 250 10.60 11.27 4.79
C ILE A 250 10.93 11.41 3.31
N VAL A 251 10.77 12.59 2.73
CA VAL A 251 11.16 12.90 1.35
C VAL A 251 12.61 13.40 1.31
N ARG A 252 13.44 12.85 0.44
CA ARG A 252 14.85 13.22 0.24
C ARG A 252 15.19 13.59 -1.20
#